data_0f553fbbd0ea814b105a2dcd6dfc563c
#
_entry.id   0f553fbbd0ea814b105a2dcd6dfc563c
#
_cell.length_a   1.000
_cell.length_b   1.000
_cell.length_c   1.000
_cell.angle_alpha   90.00
_cell.angle_beta   90.00
_cell.angle_gamma   90.00
#
_symmetry.space_group_name_H-M   'P 1'
#
loop_
_entity.id
_entity.type
_entity.pdbx_description
1 polymer ?
#
loop_
_entity_poly.entity_id
_entity_poly.type
_entity_poly.pdbx_seq_one_letter_code
_entity_poly.pdbx_strand_id
1 'polypeptide(L)'
;MRLNHLTMTDHRNIKYAELTPDPHLTVLCGPNGQGKTNLLEAVWLLTGGKSFRGSKDAELIRRGCDFSVIEGEFETEDCAKTIRLTVGSKGSQRPGRTAKLNGVDQGRAAALAGNFQAVVFEPDLLSLVKGGPEGRRRFLDSALCQVYRPYLVALRRYTRLVAQKNALLKSYEITPNASLLLDAYNEQLAQYGGQIMEHRRKFIAELAPIAAKNYSEISHDAEVLQLNYQLCANNTTADALAEKLESVKNAELRVGFCLAGPHREDLEIKLDDQPARVFGSQGQQRSCVLAMKLAEASVVGSLFGEHPVLLLDDVLSELDDERQTYLLTRMGEHQTIVTTCDTAAFARTNGKIVMVKAGTVTE
;
A
#
# COMPACT_ATOMS: atom_id res chain seq x y z
N MET A 1 -10.11 6.76 -13.70
CA MET A 1 -8.66 7.01 -13.94
C MET A 1 -8.10 5.94 -14.87
N ARG A 2 -7.23 6.32 -15.82
CA ARG A 2 -6.59 5.40 -16.77
C ARG A 2 -5.14 5.76 -16.99
N LEU A 3 -4.24 4.80 -16.92
CA LEU A 3 -2.85 4.92 -17.34
C LEU A 3 -2.81 4.69 -18.86
N ASN A 4 -2.42 5.68 -19.64
CA ASN A 4 -2.40 5.62 -21.10
C ASN A 4 -1.04 5.15 -21.62
N HIS A 5 0.04 5.58 -20.94
CA HIS A 5 1.40 5.27 -21.36
C HIS A 5 2.35 5.20 -20.16
N LEU A 6 3.28 4.25 -20.18
CA LEU A 6 4.33 4.08 -19.18
C LEU A 6 5.67 3.88 -19.87
N THR A 7 6.65 4.67 -19.49
CA THR A 7 8.05 4.40 -19.82
C THR A 7 8.87 4.20 -18.56
N MET A 8 9.87 3.36 -18.67
CA MET A 8 10.84 3.18 -17.59
C MET A 8 12.25 2.97 -18.12
N THR A 9 13.23 3.54 -17.43
CA THR A 9 14.64 3.44 -17.76
C THR A 9 15.40 3.04 -16.50
N ASP A 10 16.28 2.04 -16.64
CA ASP A 10 17.17 1.51 -15.61
C ASP A 10 16.46 1.17 -14.28
N HIS A 11 15.29 0.51 -14.42
CA HIS A 11 14.47 0.08 -13.28
C HIS A 11 14.66 -1.42 -13.03
N ARG A 12 15.15 -1.80 -11.84
CA ARG A 12 15.38 -3.21 -11.48
C ARG A 12 16.26 -3.95 -12.52
N ASN A 13 15.68 -4.95 -13.21
CA ASN A 13 16.34 -5.69 -14.29
C ASN A 13 16.07 -5.10 -15.68
N ILE A 14 15.23 -4.08 -15.78
CA ILE A 14 14.78 -3.47 -17.04
C ILE A 14 15.69 -2.31 -17.39
N LYS A 15 16.35 -2.38 -18.58
CA LYS A 15 17.13 -1.28 -19.11
C LYS A 15 16.23 -0.17 -19.65
N TYR A 16 15.26 -0.55 -20.47
CA TYR A 16 14.23 0.32 -21.03
C TYR A 16 13.00 -0.53 -21.32
N ALA A 17 11.85 -0.02 -21.00
CA ALA A 17 10.55 -0.57 -21.40
C ALA A 17 9.56 0.54 -21.65
N GLU A 18 8.66 0.28 -22.57
CA GLU A 18 7.52 1.10 -22.92
C GLU A 18 6.28 0.21 -22.92
N LEU A 19 5.19 0.70 -22.36
CA LEU A 19 3.93 -0.02 -22.26
C LEU A 19 2.79 0.96 -22.50
N THR A 20 1.89 0.61 -23.44
CA THR A 20 0.61 1.27 -23.65
C THR A 20 -0.50 0.33 -23.17
N PRO A 21 -0.96 0.46 -21.92
CA PRO A 21 -1.99 -0.43 -21.38
C PRO A 21 -3.31 -0.29 -22.13
N ASP A 22 -4.07 -1.38 -22.21
CA ASP A 22 -5.46 -1.35 -22.65
C ASP A 22 -6.31 -0.57 -21.64
N PRO A 23 -7.35 0.15 -22.08
CA PRO A 23 -8.25 0.89 -21.17
C PRO A 23 -8.95 0.03 -20.12
N HIS A 24 -9.10 -1.28 -20.35
CA HIS A 24 -9.78 -2.20 -19.45
C HIS A 24 -8.84 -3.25 -18.87
N LEU A 25 -8.21 -4.08 -19.72
CA LEU A 25 -7.40 -5.21 -19.25
C LEU A 25 -6.12 -5.36 -20.06
N THR A 26 -4.99 -5.30 -19.38
CA THR A 26 -3.66 -5.63 -19.92
C THR A 26 -3.10 -6.84 -19.19
N VAL A 27 -2.72 -7.88 -19.94
CA VAL A 27 -2.13 -9.11 -19.42
C VAL A 27 -0.65 -9.14 -19.78
N LEU A 28 0.22 -8.95 -18.80
CA LEU A 28 1.67 -9.07 -18.92
C LEU A 28 2.05 -10.54 -18.75
N CYS A 29 2.36 -11.21 -19.86
CA CYS A 29 2.69 -12.63 -19.89
C CYS A 29 4.18 -12.89 -20.11
N GLY A 30 4.70 -13.95 -19.51
CA GLY A 30 6.07 -14.40 -19.71
C GLY A 30 6.58 -15.27 -18.56
N PRO A 31 7.71 -15.95 -18.70
CA PRO A 31 8.29 -16.76 -17.64
C PRO A 31 8.61 -15.97 -16.37
N ASN A 32 8.84 -16.65 -15.25
CA ASN A 32 9.24 -16.02 -14.01
C ASN A 32 10.59 -15.30 -14.13
N GLY A 33 10.77 -14.19 -13.40
CA GLY A 33 12.02 -13.42 -13.39
C GLY A 33 12.22 -12.49 -14.60
N GLN A 34 11.29 -12.43 -15.55
CA GLN A 34 11.44 -11.62 -16.78
C GLN A 34 11.16 -10.12 -16.58
N GLY A 35 10.61 -9.69 -15.47
CA GLY A 35 10.35 -8.28 -15.16
C GLY A 35 8.88 -7.88 -15.09
N LYS A 36 7.94 -8.82 -15.19
CA LYS A 36 6.49 -8.56 -15.09
C LYS A 36 6.11 -7.76 -13.82
N THR A 37 6.49 -8.28 -12.66
CA THR A 37 6.28 -7.60 -11.36
C THR A 37 6.97 -6.23 -11.30
N ASN A 38 8.10 -6.05 -11.99
CA ASN A 38 8.82 -4.77 -12.01
C ASN A 38 8.07 -3.71 -12.82
N LEU A 39 7.33 -4.12 -13.85
CA LEU A 39 6.39 -3.26 -14.59
C LEU A 39 5.24 -2.82 -13.69
N LEU A 40 4.61 -3.74 -12.96
CA LEU A 40 3.56 -3.38 -11.99
C LEU A 40 4.08 -2.47 -10.88
N GLU A 41 5.29 -2.75 -10.38
CA GLU A 41 5.93 -1.91 -9.35
C GLU A 41 6.16 -0.49 -9.85
N ALA A 42 6.53 -0.31 -11.12
CA ALA A 42 6.70 1.00 -11.72
C ALA A 42 5.36 1.77 -11.77
N VAL A 43 4.26 1.14 -12.18
CA VAL A 43 2.93 1.75 -12.14
C VAL A 43 2.55 2.13 -10.70
N TRP A 44 2.73 1.22 -9.75
CA TRP A 44 2.48 1.50 -8.34
C TRP A 44 3.26 2.71 -7.81
N LEU A 45 4.53 2.86 -8.18
CA LEU A 45 5.37 3.96 -7.74
C LEU A 45 4.88 5.35 -8.20
N LEU A 46 4.05 5.44 -9.24
CA LEU A 46 3.40 6.68 -9.68
C LEU A 46 2.43 7.25 -8.62
N THR A 47 1.92 6.42 -7.70
CA THR A 47 1.13 6.88 -6.54
C THR A 47 1.94 7.75 -5.57
N GLY A 48 3.27 7.78 -5.69
CA GLY A 48 4.19 8.37 -4.72
C GLY A 48 4.46 7.46 -3.50
N GLY A 49 3.84 6.29 -3.44
CA GLY A 49 4.01 5.28 -2.41
C GLY A 49 5.41 4.65 -2.39
N LYS A 50 5.74 3.90 -1.36
CA LYS A 50 6.96 3.06 -1.31
C LYS A 50 6.71 1.79 -2.13
N SER A 51 7.80 1.11 -2.53
CA SER A 51 7.70 -0.23 -3.12
C SER A 51 6.76 -1.12 -2.30
N PHE A 52 5.77 -1.73 -2.92
CA PHE A 52 4.88 -2.68 -2.25
C PHE A 52 5.65 -3.93 -1.79
N ARG A 53 6.73 -4.28 -2.48
CA ARG A 53 7.64 -5.39 -2.12
C ARG A 53 8.54 -5.09 -0.91
N GLY A 54 8.40 -3.92 -0.27
CA GLY A 54 9.21 -3.52 0.86
C GLY A 54 10.67 -3.16 0.53
N SER A 55 11.02 -3.03 -0.75
CA SER A 55 12.38 -2.75 -1.21
C SER A 55 12.84 -1.35 -0.85
N LYS A 56 14.15 -1.20 -0.64
CA LYS A 56 14.79 0.11 -0.48
C LYS A 56 14.92 0.81 -1.84
N ASP A 57 14.92 2.14 -1.84
CA ASP A 57 15.02 2.94 -3.08
C ASP A 57 16.24 2.53 -3.95
N ALA A 58 17.37 2.20 -3.34
CA ALA A 58 18.55 1.73 -4.06
C ALA A 58 18.35 0.42 -4.85
N GLU A 59 17.41 -0.43 -4.40
CA GLU A 59 17.10 -1.70 -5.06
C GLU A 59 16.17 -1.53 -6.27
N LEU A 60 15.56 -0.35 -6.42
CA LEU A 60 14.74 0.03 -7.58
C LEU A 60 15.60 0.40 -8.79
N ILE A 61 16.87 0.74 -8.57
CA ILE A 61 17.79 1.15 -9.61
C ILE A 61 18.47 -0.09 -10.19
N ARG A 62 18.58 -0.13 -11.52
CA ARG A 62 19.30 -1.22 -12.21
C ARG A 62 20.75 -1.27 -11.77
N ARG A 63 21.24 -2.48 -11.54
CA ARG A 63 22.61 -2.70 -11.08
C ARG A 63 23.62 -2.04 -12.04
N GLY A 64 24.51 -1.22 -11.48
CA GLY A 64 25.52 -0.47 -12.23
C GLY A 64 25.04 0.89 -12.76
N CYS A 65 23.82 1.32 -12.43
CA CYS A 65 23.30 2.64 -12.79
C CYS A 65 23.17 3.55 -11.56
N ASP A 66 23.20 4.87 -11.78
CA ASP A 66 23.09 5.88 -10.72
C ASP A 66 21.64 6.28 -10.42
N PHE A 67 20.75 6.11 -11.38
CA PHE A 67 19.34 6.46 -11.22
C PHE A 67 18.45 5.55 -12.06
N SER A 68 17.18 5.52 -11.68
CA SER A 68 16.06 4.95 -12.43
C SER A 68 15.04 6.04 -12.70
N VAL A 69 14.42 6.01 -13.88
CA VAL A 69 13.36 6.95 -14.26
C VAL A 69 12.11 6.16 -14.65
N ILE A 70 10.97 6.58 -14.12
CA ILE A 70 9.65 6.06 -14.46
C ILE A 70 8.81 7.26 -14.87
N GLU A 71 8.16 7.19 -16.03
CA GLU A 71 7.24 8.22 -16.50
C GLU A 71 5.92 7.59 -16.89
N GLY A 72 4.82 8.11 -16.35
CA GLY A 72 3.47 7.66 -16.63
C GLY A 72 2.60 8.81 -17.10
N GLU A 73 1.94 8.61 -18.23
CA GLU A 73 0.87 9.49 -18.73
C GLU A 73 -0.46 8.85 -18.39
N PHE A 74 -1.32 9.58 -17.72
CA PHE A 74 -2.61 9.08 -17.27
C PHE A 74 -3.69 10.14 -17.41
N GLU A 75 -4.91 9.68 -17.43
CA GLU A 75 -6.10 10.48 -17.66
C GLU A 75 -7.03 10.34 -16.46
N THR A 76 -7.51 11.45 -15.96
CA THR A 76 -8.60 11.55 -14.99
C THR A 76 -9.84 12.06 -15.72
N GLU A 77 -11.02 12.06 -15.07
CA GLU A 77 -12.23 12.66 -15.66
C GLU A 77 -12.02 14.12 -16.08
N ASP A 78 -11.18 14.86 -15.32
CA ASP A 78 -10.97 16.27 -15.53
C ASP A 78 -9.87 16.59 -16.57
N CYS A 79 -8.77 15.82 -16.60
CA CYS A 79 -7.60 16.16 -17.42
C CYS A 79 -6.58 15.03 -17.57
N ALA A 80 -5.78 15.12 -18.62
CA ALA A 80 -4.57 14.31 -18.78
C ALA A 80 -3.43 14.86 -17.93
N LYS A 81 -2.65 13.98 -17.30
CA LYS A 81 -1.52 14.32 -16.44
C LYS A 81 -0.31 13.43 -16.77
N THR A 82 0.88 13.96 -16.50
CA THR A 82 2.13 13.22 -16.63
C THR A 82 2.87 13.25 -15.30
N ILE A 83 3.26 12.08 -14.80
CA ILE A 83 4.14 11.94 -13.64
C ILE A 83 5.47 11.39 -14.11
N ARG A 84 6.56 12.11 -13.76
CA ARG A 84 7.92 11.61 -13.91
C ARG A 84 8.56 11.43 -12.54
N LEU A 85 8.88 10.17 -12.20
CA LEU A 85 9.54 9.78 -10.97
C LEU A 85 10.99 9.45 -11.27
N THR A 86 11.92 10.03 -10.53
CA THR A 86 13.34 9.71 -10.58
C THR A 86 13.79 9.14 -9.23
N VAL A 87 14.44 7.99 -9.26
CA VAL A 87 15.04 7.35 -8.09
C VAL A 87 16.55 7.46 -8.22
N GLY A 88 17.19 8.22 -7.33
CA GLY A 88 18.66 8.41 -7.33
C GLY A 88 19.35 7.56 -6.27
N SER A 89 20.53 7.03 -6.60
CA SER A 89 21.39 6.33 -5.65
C SER A 89 21.93 7.27 -4.57
N LYS A 90 22.50 6.73 -3.49
CA LYS A 90 23.07 7.56 -2.41
C LYS A 90 24.25 8.43 -2.88
N GLY A 91 24.93 8.02 -3.92
CA GLY A 91 26.06 8.77 -4.53
C GLY A 91 25.63 9.76 -5.61
N SER A 92 24.36 9.77 -6.01
CA SER A 92 23.86 10.70 -7.03
C SER A 92 23.68 12.11 -6.49
N GLN A 93 23.62 13.11 -7.40
CA GLN A 93 23.37 14.50 -7.03
C GLN A 93 22.03 14.72 -6.31
N ARG A 94 21.06 13.85 -6.54
CA ARG A 94 19.72 13.88 -5.91
C ARG A 94 19.34 12.50 -5.38
N PRO A 95 19.83 12.08 -4.21
CA PRO A 95 19.54 10.78 -3.66
C PRO A 95 18.07 10.65 -3.21
N GLY A 96 17.53 9.44 -3.38
CA GLY A 96 16.14 9.12 -3.05
C GLY A 96 15.18 9.41 -4.19
N ARG A 97 13.88 9.49 -3.90
CA ARG A 97 12.83 9.63 -4.92
C ARG A 97 12.36 11.06 -5.04
N THR A 98 12.49 11.61 -6.25
CA THR A 98 11.99 12.94 -6.64
C THR A 98 10.96 12.80 -7.75
N ALA A 99 10.04 13.74 -7.86
CA ALA A 99 8.95 13.67 -8.82
C ALA A 99 8.67 15.02 -9.50
N LYS A 100 8.20 14.93 -10.74
CA LYS A 100 7.58 16.03 -11.47
C LYS A 100 6.14 15.65 -11.82
N LEU A 101 5.23 16.63 -11.77
CA LEU A 101 3.86 16.53 -12.24
C LEU A 101 3.66 17.55 -13.34
N ASN A 102 3.29 17.12 -14.54
CA ASN A 102 3.16 17.96 -15.73
C ASN A 102 4.41 18.83 -15.97
N GLY A 103 5.60 18.24 -15.79
CA GLY A 103 6.90 18.91 -15.93
C GLY A 103 7.33 19.76 -14.71
N VAL A 104 6.42 20.09 -13.79
CA VAL A 104 6.69 20.91 -12.59
C VAL A 104 7.29 20.07 -11.48
N ASP A 105 8.44 20.47 -10.95
CA ASP A 105 9.12 19.78 -9.84
C ASP A 105 8.27 19.82 -8.56
N GLN A 106 7.95 18.64 -8.04
CA GLN A 106 7.19 18.45 -6.80
C GLN A 106 8.12 18.15 -5.59
N GLY A 107 9.42 18.08 -5.82
CA GLY A 107 10.39 17.68 -4.82
C GLY A 107 10.35 16.18 -4.55
N ARG A 108 9.94 15.75 -3.36
CA ARG A 108 9.89 14.32 -2.99
C ARG A 108 8.69 13.61 -3.59
N ALA A 109 8.87 12.36 -4.03
CA ALA A 109 7.81 11.53 -4.63
C ALA A 109 6.48 11.49 -3.86
N ALA A 110 6.54 11.58 -2.54
CA ALA A 110 5.33 11.63 -1.72
C ALA A 110 4.44 12.89 -1.92
N ALA A 111 4.92 13.91 -2.62
CA ALA A 111 4.06 15.04 -3.02
C ALA A 111 3.08 14.63 -4.14
N LEU A 112 3.28 13.47 -4.77
CA LEU A 112 2.37 12.89 -5.77
C LEU A 112 1.07 12.33 -5.16
N ALA A 113 1.02 12.10 -3.84
CA ALA A 113 -0.19 11.62 -3.17
C ALA A 113 -1.42 12.45 -3.56
N GLY A 114 -2.50 11.77 -3.96
CA GLY A 114 -3.72 12.41 -4.45
C GLY A 114 -3.73 12.70 -5.96
N ASN A 115 -2.75 12.25 -6.75
CA ASN A 115 -2.76 12.44 -8.21
C ASN A 115 -3.02 11.17 -8.99
N PHE A 116 -2.41 10.05 -8.62
CA PHE A 116 -2.61 8.74 -9.23
C PHE A 116 -2.91 7.71 -8.15
N GLN A 117 -3.93 6.89 -8.33
CA GLN A 117 -4.34 5.85 -7.40
C GLN A 117 -4.24 4.48 -8.07
N ALA A 118 -3.71 3.54 -7.30
CA ALA A 118 -3.67 2.13 -7.69
C ALA A 118 -3.91 1.24 -6.47
N VAL A 119 -4.48 0.08 -6.68
CA VAL A 119 -4.59 -0.96 -5.66
C VAL A 119 -3.86 -2.19 -6.15
N VAL A 120 -2.89 -2.66 -5.35
CA VAL A 120 -2.07 -3.82 -5.72
C VAL A 120 -2.55 -5.06 -4.98
N PHE A 121 -2.70 -6.14 -5.73
CA PHE A 121 -2.91 -7.49 -5.25
C PHE A 121 -1.58 -8.23 -5.40
N GLU A 122 -0.94 -8.56 -4.28
CA GLU A 122 0.38 -9.19 -4.23
C GLU A 122 0.26 -10.71 -4.10
N PRO A 123 1.25 -11.52 -4.51
CA PRO A 123 1.19 -12.98 -4.34
C PRO A 123 1.09 -13.41 -2.88
N ASP A 124 1.71 -12.65 -1.96
CA ASP A 124 1.67 -12.91 -0.51
C ASP A 124 0.42 -12.30 0.18
N LEU A 125 -0.72 -12.33 -0.52
CA LEU A 125 -1.98 -11.81 0.03
C LEU A 125 -2.34 -12.45 1.38
N LEU A 126 -2.04 -13.72 1.57
CA LEU A 126 -2.33 -14.43 2.83
C LEU A 126 -1.62 -13.84 4.03
N SER A 127 -0.50 -13.13 3.84
CA SER A 127 0.22 -12.48 4.95
C SER A 127 -0.62 -11.41 5.65
N LEU A 128 -1.62 -10.83 4.98
CA LEU A 128 -2.53 -9.86 5.59
C LEU A 128 -3.37 -10.51 6.71
N VAL A 129 -3.81 -11.75 6.53
CA VAL A 129 -4.57 -12.50 7.55
C VAL A 129 -3.64 -13.28 8.48
N LYS A 130 -2.70 -14.07 7.91
CA LYS A 130 -1.79 -14.94 8.69
C LYS A 130 -0.69 -14.19 9.41
N GLY A 131 -0.23 -13.09 8.83
CA GLY A 131 0.89 -12.31 9.32
C GLY A 131 0.61 -11.53 10.60
N GLY A 132 1.64 -10.82 11.06
CA GLY A 132 1.55 -9.95 12.23
C GLY A 132 0.83 -8.63 11.93
N PRO A 133 0.59 -7.81 12.96
CA PRO A 133 -0.07 -6.51 12.85
C PRO A 133 0.62 -5.52 11.90
N GLU A 134 1.92 -5.69 11.64
CA GLU A 134 2.69 -4.80 10.75
C GLU A 134 2.15 -4.82 9.32
N GLY A 135 1.82 -6.00 8.78
CA GLY A 135 1.23 -6.14 7.44
C GLY A 135 -0.12 -5.42 7.34
N ARG A 136 -0.98 -5.57 8.34
CA ARG A 136 -2.30 -4.93 8.40
C ARG A 136 -2.21 -3.42 8.55
N ARG A 137 -1.26 -2.92 9.37
CA ARG A 137 -1.00 -1.47 9.41
C ARG A 137 -0.48 -0.94 8.09
N ARG A 138 0.41 -1.69 7.41
CA ARG A 138 0.92 -1.32 6.09
C ARG A 138 -0.19 -1.24 5.06
N PHE A 139 -1.15 -2.16 5.08
CA PHE A 139 -2.35 -2.15 4.25
C PHE A 139 -3.13 -0.84 4.43
N LEU A 140 -3.49 -0.48 5.68
CA LEU A 140 -4.20 0.77 5.98
C LEU A 140 -3.39 2.02 5.59
N ASP A 141 -2.10 2.04 5.92
CA ASP A 141 -1.22 3.17 5.63
C ASP A 141 -1.02 3.37 4.12
N SER A 142 -0.96 2.28 3.37
CA SER A 142 -0.81 2.31 1.91
C SER A 142 -2.01 2.94 1.23
N ALA A 143 -3.22 2.54 1.60
CA ALA A 143 -4.46 3.11 1.08
C ALA A 143 -4.61 4.59 1.49
N LEU A 144 -4.48 4.89 2.79
CA LEU A 144 -4.69 6.24 3.32
C LEU A 144 -3.66 7.27 2.82
N CYS A 145 -2.41 6.84 2.61
CA CYS A 145 -1.37 7.73 2.08
C CYS A 145 -1.62 8.17 0.63
N GLN A 146 -2.37 7.42 -0.15
CA GLN A 146 -2.73 7.78 -1.52
C GLN A 146 -3.84 8.83 -1.57
N VAL A 147 -4.82 8.73 -0.67
CA VAL A 147 -6.03 9.58 -0.71
C VAL A 147 -5.96 10.79 0.21
N TYR A 148 -5.20 10.71 1.32
CA TYR A 148 -5.13 11.79 2.31
C TYR A 148 -3.70 12.30 2.51
N ARG A 149 -3.36 13.41 1.86
CA ARG A 149 -2.06 14.08 2.06
C ARG A 149 -1.78 14.45 3.54
N PRO A 150 -2.76 14.94 4.34
CA PRO A 150 -2.53 15.17 5.77
C PRO A 150 -2.14 13.90 6.53
N TYR A 151 -2.76 12.75 6.22
CA TYR A 151 -2.38 11.47 6.80
C TYR A 151 -0.92 11.10 6.53
N LEU A 152 -0.48 11.21 5.26
CA LEU A 152 0.90 10.95 4.87
C LEU A 152 1.89 11.83 5.65
N VAL A 153 1.57 13.11 5.84
CA VAL A 153 2.40 14.06 6.61
C VAL A 153 2.45 13.65 8.08
N ALA A 154 1.29 13.35 8.67
CA ALA A 154 1.18 12.90 10.06
C ALA A 154 1.97 11.61 10.29
N LEU A 155 1.79 10.60 9.42
CA LEU A 155 2.48 9.30 9.52
C LEU A 155 4.01 9.45 9.45
N ARG A 156 4.52 10.32 8.58
CA ARG A 156 5.97 10.58 8.46
C ARG A 156 6.55 11.24 9.71
N ARG A 157 5.85 12.26 10.22
CA ARG A 157 6.27 12.96 11.45
C ARG A 157 6.23 12.01 12.64
N TYR A 158 5.12 11.29 12.78
CA TYR A 158 4.92 10.30 13.82
C TYR A 158 6.02 9.23 13.83
N THR A 159 6.30 8.62 12.67
CA THR A 159 7.33 7.58 12.55
C THR A 159 8.72 8.11 12.94
N ARG A 160 9.05 9.35 12.56
CA ARG A 160 10.31 10.00 12.96
C ARG A 160 10.37 10.24 14.47
N LEU A 161 9.28 10.72 15.06
CA LEU A 161 9.19 10.95 16.49
C LEU A 161 9.32 9.67 17.31
N VAL A 162 8.67 8.57 16.86
CA VAL A 162 8.85 7.25 17.51
C VAL A 162 10.32 6.83 17.49
N ALA A 163 11.02 7.00 16.36
CA ALA A 163 12.44 6.65 16.27
C ALA A 163 13.30 7.53 17.19
N GLN A 164 13.02 8.84 17.29
CA GLN A 164 13.72 9.78 18.18
C GLN A 164 13.43 9.46 19.65
N LYS A 165 12.16 9.21 20.02
CA LYS A 165 11.80 8.79 21.37
C LYS A 165 12.48 7.48 21.77
N ASN A 166 12.51 6.48 20.88
CA ASN A 166 13.20 5.22 21.16
C ASN A 166 14.71 5.40 21.35
N ALA A 167 15.34 6.33 20.61
CA ALA A 167 16.75 6.67 20.82
C ALA A 167 16.95 7.34 22.19
N LEU A 168 16.09 8.30 22.57
CA LEU A 168 16.13 8.96 23.87
C LEU A 168 15.93 7.96 25.04
N LEU A 169 14.95 7.05 24.92
CA LEU A 169 14.68 6.05 25.97
C LEU A 169 15.89 5.15 26.23
N LYS A 170 16.67 4.82 25.19
CA LYS A 170 17.91 4.02 25.33
C LYS A 170 19.05 4.75 25.99
N SER A 171 19.07 6.08 25.92
CA SER A 171 20.12 6.94 26.49
C SER A 171 19.59 7.85 27.60
N TYR A 172 18.46 7.52 28.19
CA TYR A 172 17.72 8.41 29.09
C TYR A 172 18.55 8.89 30.25
N GLU A 173 19.27 8.00 30.94
CA GLU A 173 20.06 8.30 32.13
C GLU A 173 21.25 9.25 31.86
N ILE A 174 21.79 9.24 30.65
CA ILE A 174 22.98 10.04 30.27
C ILE A 174 22.61 11.28 29.45
N THR A 175 21.35 11.47 29.09
CA THR A 175 20.91 12.60 28.26
C THR A 175 20.48 13.76 29.15
N PRO A 176 21.09 14.95 29.01
CA PRO A 176 20.65 16.15 29.76
C PRO A 176 19.20 16.50 29.43
N ASN A 177 18.40 16.85 30.43
CA ASN A 177 16.98 17.20 30.28
C ASN A 177 16.10 16.14 29.61
N ALA A 178 16.46 14.85 29.75
CA ALA A 178 15.75 13.74 29.10
C ALA A 178 14.25 13.71 29.39
N SER A 179 13.84 14.07 30.63
CA SER A 179 12.42 14.14 31.00
C SER A 179 11.66 15.17 30.18
N LEU A 180 12.18 16.39 30.05
CA LEU A 180 11.58 17.46 29.25
C LEU A 180 11.47 17.07 27.76
N LEU A 181 12.52 16.43 27.22
CA LEU A 181 12.52 15.95 25.84
C LEU A 181 11.48 14.83 25.65
N LEU A 182 11.35 13.92 26.61
CA LEU A 182 10.37 12.84 26.57
C LEU A 182 8.94 13.38 26.58
N ASP A 183 8.66 14.36 27.41
CA ASP A 183 7.35 15.01 27.52
C ASP A 183 7.01 15.75 26.20
N ALA A 184 7.97 16.49 25.63
CA ALA A 184 7.80 17.12 24.32
C ALA A 184 7.59 16.12 23.17
N TYR A 185 8.25 14.94 23.20
CA TYR A 185 7.98 13.88 22.23
C TYR A 185 6.60 13.26 22.44
N ASN A 186 6.16 13.04 23.68
CA ASN A 186 4.85 12.48 23.99
C ASN A 186 3.73 13.40 23.52
N GLU A 187 3.83 14.71 23.71
CA GLU A 187 2.87 15.70 23.24
C GLU A 187 2.72 15.64 21.70
N GLN A 188 3.85 15.68 20.98
CA GLN A 188 3.81 15.61 19.51
C GLN A 188 3.32 14.24 19.01
N LEU A 189 3.70 13.14 19.67
CA LEU A 189 3.22 11.80 19.36
C LEU A 189 1.72 11.67 19.57
N ALA A 190 1.17 12.29 20.61
CA ALA A 190 -0.26 12.32 20.87
C ALA A 190 -1.00 13.07 19.76
N GLN A 191 -0.52 14.23 19.34
CA GLN A 191 -1.13 15.04 18.27
C GLN A 191 -1.15 14.29 16.93
N TYR A 192 0.01 13.83 16.44
CA TYR A 192 0.06 13.13 15.15
C TYR A 192 -0.52 11.72 15.23
N GLY A 193 -0.38 11.05 16.38
CA GLY A 193 -0.95 9.73 16.61
C GLY A 193 -2.47 9.75 16.58
N GLY A 194 -3.11 10.71 17.25
CA GLY A 194 -4.56 10.89 17.22
C GLY A 194 -5.10 11.11 15.81
N GLN A 195 -4.41 11.93 15.00
CA GLN A 195 -4.78 12.11 13.58
C GLN A 195 -4.73 10.79 12.79
N ILE A 196 -3.66 9.99 12.97
CA ILE A 196 -3.51 8.70 12.31
C ILE A 196 -4.62 7.74 12.74
N MET A 197 -4.88 7.62 14.04
CA MET A 197 -5.91 6.74 14.61
C MET A 197 -7.29 7.10 14.07
N GLU A 198 -7.63 8.39 14.02
CA GLU A 198 -8.92 8.86 13.54
C GLU A 198 -9.13 8.59 12.04
N HIS A 199 -8.12 8.82 11.20
CA HIS A 199 -8.19 8.48 9.79
C HIS A 199 -8.35 6.97 9.56
N ARG A 200 -7.59 6.14 10.29
CA ARG A 200 -7.73 4.68 10.21
C ARG A 200 -9.12 4.22 10.64
N ARG A 201 -9.63 4.74 11.75
CA ARG A 201 -10.98 4.43 12.25
C ARG A 201 -12.05 4.73 11.20
N LYS A 202 -11.99 5.93 10.57
CA LYS A 202 -12.94 6.31 9.51
C LYS A 202 -12.81 5.39 8.30
N PHE A 203 -11.61 5.13 7.84
CA PHE A 203 -11.37 4.26 6.69
C PHE A 203 -11.88 2.84 6.94
N ILE A 204 -11.63 2.27 8.13
CA ILE A 204 -12.11 0.94 8.49
C ILE A 204 -13.64 0.91 8.59
N ALA A 205 -14.27 1.98 9.09
CA ALA A 205 -15.74 2.07 9.15
C ALA A 205 -16.39 2.04 7.75
N GLU A 206 -15.73 2.60 6.73
CA GLU A 206 -16.16 2.52 5.33
C GLU A 206 -15.80 1.17 4.69
N LEU A 207 -14.60 0.65 4.99
CA LEU A 207 -14.08 -0.60 4.44
C LEU A 207 -14.87 -1.84 4.91
N ALA A 208 -15.19 -1.91 6.20
CA ALA A 208 -15.73 -3.11 6.83
C ALA A 208 -17.05 -3.59 6.20
N PRO A 209 -18.08 -2.74 5.99
CA PRO A 209 -19.33 -3.19 5.39
C PRO A 209 -19.15 -3.65 3.94
N ILE A 210 -18.26 -3.01 3.16
CA ILE A 210 -17.99 -3.40 1.78
C ILE A 210 -17.24 -4.72 1.75
N ALA A 211 -16.23 -4.90 2.63
CA ALA A 211 -15.50 -6.15 2.74
C ALA A 211 -16.41 -7.31 3.18
N ALA A 212 -17.31 -7.09 4.14
CA ALA A 212 -18.28 -8.08 4.57
C ALA A 212 -19.21 -8.50 3.42
N LYS A 213 -19.71 -7.53 2.65
CA LYS A 213 -20.54 -7.80 1.46
C LYS A 213 -19.77 -8.61 0.41
N ASN A 214 -18.55 -8.21 0.07
CA ASN A 214 -17.71 -8.93 -0.90
C ASN A 214 -17.42 -10.36 -0.43
N TYR A 215 -17.18 -10.54 0.88
CA TYR A 215 -16.94 -11.87 1.44
C TYR A 215 -18.19 -12.75 1.38
N SER A 216 -19.35 -12.23 1.74
CA SER A 216 -20.65 -12.92 1.66
C SER A 216 -20.92 -13.43 0.24
N GLU A 217 -20.65 -12.59 -0.78
CA GLU A 217 -20.79 -12.98 -2.19
C GLU A 217 -19.79 -14.08 -2.60
N ILE A 218 -18.55 -14.08 -2.07
CA ILE A 218 -17.52 -15.11 -2.36
C ILE A 218 -17.82 -16.42 -1.62
N SER A 219 -18.36 -16.35 -0.41
CA SER A 219 -18.63 -17.51 0.45
C SER A 219 -20.05 -18.04 0.34
N HIS A 220 -20.91 -17.42 -0.52
CA HIS A 220 -22.34 -17.73 -0.64
C HIS A 220 -23.05 -17.66 0.73
N ASP A 221 -22.80 -16.59 1.47
CA ASP A 221 -23.37 -16.33 2.80
C ASP A 221 -23.05 -17.41 3.85
N ALA A 222 -21.94 -18.17 3.67
CA ALA A 222 -21.58 -19.25 4.59
C ALA A 222 -21.11 -18.72 5.95
N GLU A 223 -20.36 -17.58 5.96
CA GLU A 223 -19.84 -16.96 7.17
C GLU A 223 -19.85 -15.42 7.05
N VAL A 224 -19.73 -14.75 8.19
CA VAL A 224 -19.70 -13.28 8.29
C VAL A 224 -18.29 -12.78 8.55
N LEU A 225 -17.76 -11.99 7.61
CA LEU A 225 -16.46 -11.29 7.80
C LEU A 225 -16.66 -10.03 8.65
N GLN A 226 -15.86 -9.89 9.68
CA GLN A 226 -15.82 -8.72 10.56
C GLN A 226 -14.40 -8.14 10.60
N LEU A 227 -14.31 -6.81 10.55
CA LEU A 227 -13.07 -6.05 10.65
C LEU A 227 -13.17 -5.11 11.84
N ASN A 228 -12.32 -5.30 12.86
CA ASN A 228 -12.34 -4.55 14.10
C ASN A 228 -11.01 -3.82 14.32
N TYR A 229 -11.06 -2.49 14.50
CA TYR A 229 -9.87 -1.72 14.80
C TYR A 229 -9.54 -1.80 16.28
N GLN A 230 -8.39 -2.39 16.60
CA GLN A 230 -7.89 -2.56 17.96
C GLN A 230 -7.07 -1.33 18.37
N LEU A 231 -7.71 -0.41 19.08
CA LEU A 231 -7.10 0.82 19.57
C LEU A 231 -6.16 0.55 20.75
N CYS A 232 -5.06 1.31 20.83
CA CYS A 232 -4.14 1.30 21.96
C CYS A 232 -4.58 2.22 23.12
N ALA A 233 -5.54 3.10 22.89
CA ALA A 233 -6.12 4.04 23.84
C ALA A 233 -7.65 3.90 23.88
N ASN A 234 -8.33 4.61 24.79
CA ASN A 234 -9.79 4.50 24.94
C ASN A 234 -10.57 5.04 23.74
N ASN A 235 -10.00 5.97 23.00
CA ASN A 235 -10.53 6.53 21.76
C ASN A 235 -9.40 7.07 20.86
N THR A 236 -9.73 7.72 19.75
CA THR A 236 -8.78 8.22 18.75
C THR A 236 -8.31 9.66 18.97
N THR A 237 -8.66 10.29 20.10
CA THR A 237 -8.25 11.67 20.38
C THR A 237 -6.79 11.79 20.81
N ALA A 238 -6.20 12.96 20.58
CA ALA A 238 -4.84 13.25 21.04
C ALA A 238 -4.75 13.15 22.57
N ASP A 239 -5.78 13.62 23.31
CA ASP A 239 -5.80 13.58 24.76
C ASP A 239 -5.81 12.14 25.29
N ALA A 240 -6.64 11.26 24.73
CA ALA A 240 -6.67 9.85 25.12
C ALA A 240 -5.34 9.14 24.84
N LEU A 241 -4.65 9.50 23.75
CA LEU A 241 -3.31 8.97 23.48
C LEU A 241 -2.26 9.58 24.41
N ALA A 242 -2.36 10.86 24.78
CA ALA A 242 -1.47 11.49 25.75
C ALA A 242 -1.58 10.81 27.13
N GLU A 243 -2.82 10.58 27.62
CA GLU A 243 -3.07 9.83 28.86
C GLU A 243 -2.46 8.43 28.80
N LYS A 244 -2.63 7.74 27.67
CA LYS A 244 -2.03 6.42 27.47
C LYS A 244 -0.51 6.45 27.49
N LEU A 245 0.12 7.40 26.81
CA LEU A 245 1.58 7.57 26.78
C LEU A 245 2.13 7.85 28.19
N GLU A 246 1.44 8.69 28.98
CA GLU A 246 1.84 8.94 30.37
C GLU A 246 1.69 7.69 31.25
N SER A 247 0.60 6.93 31.08
CA SER A 247 0.37 5.70 31.87
C SER A 247 1.43 4.62 31.64
N VAL A 248 2.05 4.58 30.45
CA VAL A 248 3.09 3.58 30.11
C VAL A 248 4.53 4.10 30.28
N LYS A 249 4.73 5.38 30.63
CA LYS A 249 6.04 6.06 30.70
C LYS A 249 7.08 5.28 31.49
N ASN A 250 6.73 4.81 32.68
CA ASN A 250 7.64 4.04 33.54
C ASN A 250 7.99 2.66 32.93
N ALA A 251 7.07 2.06 32.20
CA ALA A 251 7.35 0.81 31.48
C ALA A 251 8.28 1.07 30.28
N GLU A 252 8.06 2.14 29.52
CA GLU A 252 8.91 2.55 28.39
C GLU A 252 10.36 2.84 28.81
N LEU A 253 10.54 3.51 29.95
CA LEU A 253 11.86 3.77 30.53
C LEU A 253 12.62 2.47 30.87
N ARG A 254 11.89 1.44 31.32
CA ARG A 254 12.48 0.12 31.62
C ARG A 254 12.85 -0.69 30.39
N VAL A 255 11.99 -0.64 29.35
CA VAL A 255 12.18 -1.48 28.14
C VAL A 255 12.96 -0.78 27.03
N GLY A 256 13.10 0.55 27.09
CA GLY A 256 13.88 1.33 26.13
C GLY A 256 13.20 1.59 24.79
N PHE A 257 11.87 1.45 24.69
CA PHE A 257 11.13 1.74 23.46
C PHE A 257 9.65 2.11 23.72
N CYS A 258 9.04 2.81 22.75
CA CYS A 258 7.68 3.30 22.80
C CYS A 258 6.67 2.15 22.79
N LEU A 259 5.75 2.12 23.78
CA LEU A 259 4.78 1.03 23.99
C LEU A 259 3.35 1.38 23.55
N ALA A 260 3.02 2.65 23.34
CA ALA A 260 1.67 3.09 23.00
C ALA A 260 1.66 3.96 21.74
N GLY A 261 0.57 3.85 20.95
CA GLY A 261 0.31 4.64 19.76
C GLY A 261 -0.02 3.81 18.53
N PRO A 262 -0.37 4.44 17.40
CA PRO A 262 -0.84 3.76 16.19
C PRO A 262 0.14 2.73 15.59
N HIS A 263 1.41 2.76 15.95
CA HIS A 263 2.39 1.73 15.57
C HIS A 263 2.24 0.42 16.37
N ARG A 264 1.39 0.38 17.40
CA ARG A 264 1.06 -0.79 18.24
C ARG A 264 -0.34 -1.33 18.01
N GLU A 265 -1.16 -0.62 17.25
CA GLU A 265 -2.53 -0.99 16.94
C GLU A 265 -2.62 -2.10 15.89
N ASP A 266 -3.80 -2.68 15.78
CA ASP A 266 -4.06 -3.78 14.83
C ASP A 266 -5.45 -3.65 14.20
N LEU A 267 -5.62 -4.30 13.03
CA LEU A 267 -6.88 -4.59 12.40
C LEU A 267 -7.19 -6.07 12.59
N GLU A 268 -8.07 -6.38 13.52
CA GLU A 268 -8.51 -7.74 13.77
C GLU A 268 -9.49 -8.19 12.67
N ILE A 269 -9.24 -9.38 12.11
CA ILE A 269 -10.04 -9.99 11.05
C ILE A 269 -10.69 -11.24 11.64
N LYS A 270 -12.03 -11.28 11.66
CA LYS A 270 -12.82 -12.40 12.18
C LYS A 270 -13.75 -12.97 11.14
N LEU A 271 -14.03 -14.26 11.27
CA LEU A 271 -15.11 -14.99 10.60
C LEU A 271 -15.98 -15.60 11.70
N ASP A 272 -17.29 -15.30 11.70
CA ASP A 272 -18.25 -15.75 12.72
C ASP A 272 -17.72 -15.58 14.16
N ASP A 273 -17.25 -14.34 14.47
CA ASP A 273 -16.66 -13.97 15.75
C ASP A 273 -15.34 -14.65 16.11
N GLN A 274 -14.80 -15.55 15.26
CA GLN A 274 -13.54 -16.24 15.49
C GLN A 274 -12.39 -15.58 14.70
N PRO A 275 -11.18 -15.43 15.27
CA PRO A 275 -10.03 -14.90 14.54
C PRO A 275 -9.70 -15.73 13.29
N ALA A 276 -9.85 -15.12 12.11
CA ALA A 276 -9.61 -15.77 10.81
C ALA A 276 -8.18 -16.29 10.66
N ARG A 277 -7.21 -15.68 11.35
CA ARG A 277 -5.82 -16.12 11.39
C ARG A 277 -5.65 -17.54 11.95
N VAL A 278 -6.44 -17.90 12.97
CA VAL A 278 -6.28 -19.13 13.75
C VAL A 278 -7.24 -20.20 13.25
N PHE A 279 -8.48 -19.84 13.01
CA PHE A 279 -9.58 -20.77 12.74
C PHE A 279 -9.97 -20.85 11.27
N GLY A 280 -9.62 -19.83 10.46
CA GLY A 280 -9.95 -19.83 9.04
C GLY A 280 -9.10 -20.83 8.23
N SER A 281 -9.75 -21.58 7.35
CA SER A 281 -9.06 -22.41 6.34
C SER A 281 -8.28 -21.50 5.36
N GLN A 282 -7.36 -22.06 4.57
CA GLN A 282 -6.63 -21.29 3.57
C GLN A 282 -7.56 -20.63 2.54
N GLY A 283 -8.62 -21.35 2.11
CA GLY A 283 -9.62 -20.82 1.21
C GLY A 283 -10.36 -19.62 1.80
N GLN A 284 -10.85 -19.75 3.06
CA GLN A 284 -11.50 -18.65 3.78
C GLN A 284 -10.57 -17.44 3.95
N GLN A 285 -9.30 -17.66 4.31
CA GLN A 285 -8.32 -16.58 4.45
C GLN A 285 -8.06 -15.87 3.11
N ARG A 286 -7.98 -16.60 1.98
CA ARG A 286 -7.88 -16.04 0.64
C ARG A 286 -9.12 -15.20 0.29
N SER A 287 -10.33 -15.70 0.62
CA SER A 287 -11.57 -14.96 0.45
C SER A 287 -11.59 -13.67 1.28
N CYS A 288 -11.13 -13.70 2.56
CA CYS A 288 -11.02 -12.49 3.38
C CYS A 288 -10.13 -11.43 2.72
N VAL A 289 -8.95 -11.83 2.24
CA VAL A 289 -8.01 -10.88 1.62
C VAL A 289 -8.56 -10.33 0.31
N LEU A 290 -9.15 -11.18 -0.53
CA LEU A 290 -9.78 -10.76 -1.78
C LEU A 290 -10.89 -9.75 -1.51
N ALA A 291 -11.78 -10.06 -0.56
CA ALA A 291 -12.88 -9.19 -0.15
C ALA A 291 -12.39 -7.83 0.36
N MET A 292 -11.34 -7.83 1.20
CA MET A 292 -10.73 -6.61 1.73
C MET A 292 -10.04 -5.78 0.64
N LYS A 293 -9.34 -6.39 -0.31
CA LYS A 293 -8.65 -5.69 -1.40
C LYS A 293 -9.63 -5.07 -2.40
N LEU A 294 -10.73 -5.75 -2.70
CA LEU A 294 -11.81 -5.20 -3.52
C LEU A 294 -12.53 -4.06 -2.79
N ALA A 295 -12.73 -4.18 -1.47
CA ALA A 295 -13.27 -3.10 -0.64
C ALA A 295 -12.33 -1.89 -0.59
N GLU A 296 -11.01 -2.11 -0.50
CA GLU A 296 -10.00 -1.04 -0.60
C GLU A 296 -10.16 -0.28 -1.92
N ALA A 297 -10.29 -0.98 -3.05
CA ALA A 297 -10.47 -0.34 -4.35
C ALA A 297 -11.75 0.51 -4.40
N SER A 298 -12.86 -0.01 -3.84
CA SER A 298 -14.13 0.70 -3.78
C SER A 298 -14.05 1.95 -2.89
N VAL A 299 -13.44 1.85 -1.69
CA VAL A 299 -13.30 2.98 -0.76
C VAL A 299 -12.36 4.04 -1.33
N VAL A 300 -11.21 3.63 -1.88
CA VAL A 300 -10.27 4.56 -2.54
C VAL A 300 -10.96 5.28 -3.70
N GLY A 301 -11.71 4.55 -4.52
CA GLY A 301 -12.49 5.12 -5.62
C GLY A 301 -13.53 6.14 -5.15
N SER A 302 -14.30 5.81 -4.12
CA SER A 302 -15.31 6.71 -3.52
C SER A 302 -14.69 7.99 -2.95
N LEU A 303 -13.56 7.86 -2.24
CA LEU A 303 -12.86 9.01 -1.63
C LEU A 303 -12.19 9.92 -2.65
N PHE A 304 -11.77 9.36 -3.78
CA PHE A 304 -11.08 10.10 -4.84
C PHE A 304 -12.04 10.60 -5.94
N GLY A 305 -13.20 9.99 -6.07
CA GLY A 305 -14.20 10.26 -7.12
C GLY A 305 -13.97 9.49 -8.41
N GLU A 306 -12.92 8.66 -8.51
CA GLU A 306 -12.59 7.87 -9.69
C GLU A 306 -12.05 6.49 -9.33
N HIS A 307 -12.32 5.49 -10.16
CA HIS A 307 -11.83 4.13 -9.96
C HIS A 307 -10.30 4.08 -10.02
N PRO A 308 -9.60 3.49 -9.01
CA PRO A 308 -8.16 3.27 -9.06
C PRO A 308 -7.78 2.23 -10.11
N VAL A 309 -6.54 2.26 -10.58
CA VAL A 309 -5.98 1.20 -11.42
C VAL A 309 -5.71 -0.04 -10.56
N LEU A 310 -6.16 -1.21 -11.00
CA LEU A 310 -5.90 -2.48 -10.31
C LEU A 310 -4.63 -3.13 -10.87
N LEU A 311 -3.75 -3.52 -9.97
CA LEU A 311 -2.48 -4.17 -10.27
C LEU A 311 -2.49 -5.57 -9.65
N LEU A 312 -2.53 -6.62 -10.46
CA LEU A 312 -2.59 -8.01 -10.02
C LEU A 312 -1.28 -8.73 -10.33
N ASP A 313 -0.48 -9.01 -9.30
CA ASP A 313 0.80 -9.67 -9.45
C ASP A 313 0.67 -11.17 -9.19
N ASP A 314 0.50 -11.96 -10.26
CA ASP A 314 0.38 -13.43 -10.27
C ASP A 314 -0.70 -14.00 -9.31
N VAL A 315 -1.70 -13.19 -8.97
CA VAL A 315 -2.71 -13.53 -7.94
C VAL A 315 -3.66 -14.63 -8.41
N LEU A 316 -3.96 -14.69 -9.72
CA LEU A 316 -4.93 -15.67 -10.22
C LEU A 316 -4.43 -17.11 -10.06
N SER A 317 -3.12 -17.34 -10.11
CA SER A 317 -2.53 -18.67 -9.86
C SER A 317 -2.76 -19.19 -8.43
N GLU A 318 -3.04 -18.29 -7.50
CA GLU A 318 -3.28 -18.59 -6.09
C GLU A 318 -4.78 -18.82 -5.76
N LEU A 319 -5.68 -18.54 -6.72
CA LEU A 319 -7.12 -18.62 -6.55
C LEU A 319 -7.70 -19.84 -7.28
N ASP A 320 -8.74 -20.43 -6.74
CA ASP A 320 -9.58 -21.40 -7.46
C ASP A 320 -10.47 -20.71 -8.50
N ASP A 321 -11.10 -21.52 -9.37
CA ASP A 321 -11.87 -21.04 -10.51
C ASP A 321 -13.02 -20.11 -10.10
N GLU A 322 -13.64 -20.33 -8.95
CA GLU A 322 -14.76 -19.54 -8.46
C GLU A 322 -14.30 -18.14 -8.05
N ARG A 323 -13.23 -18.06 -7.25
CA ARG A 323 -12.61 -16.80 -6.83
C ARG A 323 -11.99 -16.04 -7.98
N GLN A 324 -11.38 -16.77 -8.96
CA GLN A 324 -10.91 -16.16 -10.19
C GLN A 324 -12.05 -15.49 -10.96
N THR A 325 -13.16 -16.22 -11.16
CA THR A 325 -14.35 -15.71 -11.86
C THR A 325 -14.93 -14.48 -11.14
N TYR A 326 -15.04 -14.55 -9.82
CA TYR A 326 -15.52 -13.42 -9.02
C TYR A 326 -14.62 -12.18 -9.20
N LEU A 327 -13.29 -12.35 -9.06
CA LEU A 327 -12.35 -11.25 -9.24
C LEU A 327 -12.43 -10.65 -10.65
N LEU A 328 -12.40 -11.49 -11.70
CA LEU A 328 -12.48 -11.04 -13.09
C LEU A 328 -13.77 -10.26 -13.38
N THR A 329 -14.90 -10.67 -12.79
CA THR A 329 -16.18 -9.95 -12.94
C THR A 329 -16.14 -8.56 -12.30
N ARG A 330 -15.50 -8.44 -11.13
CA ARG A 330 -15.38 -7.17 -10.40
C ARG A 330 -14.37 -6.20 -10.99
N MET A 331 -13.44 -6.69 -11.82
CA MET A 331 -12.44 -5.87 -12.50
C MET A 331 -13.03 -4.98 -13.61
N GLY A 332 -14.24 -5.28 -14.13
CA GLY A 332 -14.80 -4.64 -15.32
C GLY A 332 -14.98 -3.11 -15.24
N GLU A 333 -15.06 -2.55 -14.04
CA GLU A 333 -15.19 -1.10 -13.80
C GLU A 333 -13.84 -0.38 -13.69
N HIS A 334 -12.74 -1.14 -13.63
CA HIS A 334 -11.39 -0.62 -13.42
C HIS A 334 -10.48 -0.90 -14.60
N GLN A 335 -9.54 0.00 -14.88
CA GLN A 335 -8.39 -0.41 -15.67
C GLN A 335 -7.56 -1.38 -14.84
N THR A 336 -7.26 -2.55 -15.39
CA THR A 336 -6.55 -3.62 -14.70
C THR A 336 -5.32 -4.05 -15.47
N ILE A 337 -4.18 -4.17 -14.77
CA ILE A 337 -2.94 -4.72 -15.30
C ILE A 337 -2.59 -5.97 -14.49
N VAL A 338 -2.52 -7.11 -15.17
CA VAL A 338 -2.30 -8.42 -14.54
C VAL A 338 -0.98 -9.00 -15.01
N THR A 339 -0.22 -9.62 -14.12
CA THR A 339 0.91 -10.47 -14.51
C THR A 339 0.54 -11.94 -14.40
N THR A 340 0.98 -12.74 -15.35
CA THR A 340 0.77 -14.19 -15.34
C THR A 340 1.90 -14.91 -16.08
N CYS A 341 2.06 -16.20 -15.79
CA CYS A 341 2.89 -17.11 -16.58
C CYS A 341 2.05 -17.87 -17.62
N ASP A 342 0.73 -17.93 -17.42
CA ASP A 342 -0.22 -18.64 -18.30
C ASP A 342 -1.36 -17.70 -18.71
N THR A 343 -1.64 -17.67 -20.01
CA THR A 343 -2.71 -16.85 -20.59
C THR A 343 -4.06 -17.57 -20.68
N ALA A 344 -4.13 -18.85 -20.30
CA ALA A 344 -5.34 -19.66 -20.46
C ALA A 344 -6.56 -19.06 -19.74
N ALA A 345 -6.39 -18.51 -18.54
CA ALA A 345 -7.45 -17.83 -17.80
C ALA A 345 -8.01 -16.59 -18.53
N PHE A 346 -7.23 -16.00 -19.44
CA PHE A 346 -7.59 -14.80 -20.20
C PHE A 346 -8.01 -15.06 -21.64
N ALA A 347 -7.99 -16.33 -22.09
CA ALA A 347 -8.33 -16.70 -23.47
C ALA A 347 -9.76 -16.30 -23.89
N ARG A 348 -10.65 -16.05 -22.92
CA ARG A 348 -12.04 -15.62 -23.12
C ARG A 348 -12.27 -14.13 -22.80
N THR A 349 -11.21 -13.40 -22.48
CA THR A 349 -11.29 -11.96 -22.20
C THR A 349 -10.81 -11.17 -23.42
N ASN A 350 -11.33 -9.97 -23.60
CA ASN A 350 -10.88 -9.05 -24.66
C ASN A 350 -9.65 -8.22 -24.24
N GLY A 351 -8.84 -8.72 -23.31
CA GLY A 351 -7.66 -8.03 -22.80
C GLY A 351 -6.49 -8.01 -23.80
N LYS A 352 -5.70 -6.95 -23.77
CA LYS A 352 -4.44 -6.84 -24.50
C LYS A 352 -3.38 -7.74 -23.84
N ILE A 353 -2.86 -8.71 -24.60
CA ILE A 353 -1.77 -9.58 -24.13
C ILE A 353 -0.44 -8.97 -24.56
N VAL A 354 0.45 -8.76 -23.61
CA VAL A 354 1.77 -8.17 -23.79
C VAL A 354 2.83 -9.15 -23.29
N MET A 355 3.77 -9.51 -24.16
CA MET A 355 4.84 -10.45 -23.80
C MET A 355 6.01 -9.72 -23.12
N VAL A 356 6.49 -10.28 -22.01
CA VAL A 356 7.63 -9.77 -21.25
C VAL A 356 8.74 -10.80 -21.25
N LYS A 357 9.87 -10.48 -21.89
CA LYS A 357 11.04 -11.37 -21.99
C LYS A 357 12.34 -10.58 -21.76
N ALA A 358 13.14 -11.03 -20.78
CA ALA A 358 14.44 -10.42 -20.43
C ALA A 358 14.37 -8.90 -20.22
N GLY A 359 13.29 -8.40 -19.59
CA GLY A 359 13.10 -6.98 -19.36
C GLY A 359 12.69 -6.16 -20.58
N THR A 360 12.37 -6.82 -21.70
CA THR A 360 11.82 -6.20 -22.91
C THR A 360 10.33 -6.50 -23.00
N VAL A 361 9.55 -5.50 -23.39
CA VAL A 361 8.12 -5.56 -23.63
C VAL A 361 7.88 -5.66 -25.13
N THR A 362 7.08 -6.61 -25.55
CA THR A 362 6.64 -6.78 -26.97
C THR A 362 5.13 -6.94 -27.02
N GLU A 363 4.49 -6.10 -27.78
CA GLU A 363 3.04 -6.11 -28.03
C GLU A 363 2.68 -7.09 -29.13
#